data_c5ba37b91a3e9ccb73341e0acc69e141
#
_entry.id   c5ba37b91a3e9ccb73341e0acc69e141
#
_cell.length_a   1.000
_cell.length_b   1.000
_cell.length_c   1.000
_cell.angle_alpha   90.00
_cell.angle_beta   90.00
_cell.angle_gamma   90.00
#
_symmetry.space_group_name_H-M   'P 1'
#
loop_
_entity.id
_entity.type
_entity.pdbx_description
1 polymer ?
#
loop_
_entity_poly.entity_id
_entity_poly.type
_entity_poly.pdbx_seq_one_letter_code
_entity_poly.pdbx_strand_id
1 'polypeptide(L)'
;MLRWHTRVPVADPGRITVELVAALKAAPKAVYVALHANHARELTEAARAACARLVDAGIPMLAQTVLLKGVNDDAEALAQLMRAFVEARLKPYYLHHLDAAPGTSHFRTSIAEGRRLMRSLRGRISGIAQPTYVLDIPGGHGKVPVGPDYLADNGRTVADPGGALHDYPERG
;
A
#
# COMPACT_ATOMS: atom_id res chain seq x y z
N MET A 1 -4.56 14.91 -14.44
CA MET A 1 -3.61 13.94 -13.86
C MET A 1 -3.75 12.62 -14.59
N LEU A 2 -2.63 11.97 -14.91
CA LEU A 2 -2.56 10.59 -15.39
C LEU A 2 -2.03 9.71 -14.26
N ARG A 3 -2.74 8.65 -13.90
CA ARG A 3 -2.29 7.65 -12.94
C ARG A 3 -2.24 6.29 -13.61
N TRP A 4 -1.05 5.75 -13.75
CA TRP A 4 -0.82 4.46 -14.40
C TRP A 4 -0.62 3.37 -13.37
N HIS A 5 -1.59 2.46 -13.26
CA HIS A 5 -1.53 1.29 -12.40
C HIS A 5 -0.92 0.11 -13.16
N THR A 6 0.14 -0.49 -12.63
CA THR A 6 0.89 -1.51 -13.36
C THR A 6 1.62 -2.49 -12.44
N ARG A 7 1.79 -3.73 -12.90
CA ARG A 7 2.70 -4.72 -12.34
C ARG A 7 4.00 -4.86 -13.16
N VAL A 8 4.10 -4.18 -14.28
CA VAL A 8 5.21 -4.35 -15.24
C VAL A 8 6.59 -4.21 -14.58
N PRO A 9 6.86 -3.25 -13.68
CA PRO A 9 8.18 -3.15 -13.05
C PRO A 9 8.62 -4.40 -12.29
N VAL A 10 7.70 -5.20 -11.75
CA VAL A 10 8.00 -6.45 -11.03
C VAL A 10 7.80 -7.71 -11.89
N ALA A 11 6.91 -7.66 -12.89
CA ALA A 11 6.62 -8.81 -13.75
C ALA A 11 7.57 -8.91 -14.95
N ASP A 12 7.92 -7.77 -15.55
CA ASP A 12 8.81 -7.66 -16.71
C ASP A 12 9.56 -6.31 -16.66
N PRO A 13 10.60 -6.20 -15.78
CA PRO A 13 11.32 -4.95 -15.55
C PRO A 13 11.96 -4.34 -16.82
N GLY A 14 12.29 -5.20 -17.81
CA GLY A 14 12.89 -4.78 -19.07
C GLY A 14 12.00 -3.87 -19.91
N ARG A 15 10.69 -3.92 -19.71
CA ARG A 15 9.73 -3.07 -20.42
C ARG A 15 9.68 -1.63 -19.90
N ILE A 16 10.30 -1.33 -18.77
CA ILE A 16 10.46 0.06 -18.34
C ILE A 16 11.69 0.64 -19.04
N THR A 17 11.54 0.89 -20.33
CA THR A 17 12.62 1.38 -21.21
C THR A 17 12.80 2.89 -21.07
N VAL A 18 13.92 3.41 -21.58
CA VAL A 18 14.21 4.85 -21.62
C VAL A 18 13.16 5.61 -22.44
N GLU A 19 12.70 5.02 -23.56
CA GLU A 19 11.68 5.59 -24.44
C GLU A 19 10.33 5.70 -23.71
N LEU A 20 9.92 4.66 -22.97
CA LEU A 20 8.70 4.70 -22.17
C LEU A 20 8.77 5.81 -21.11
N VAL A 21 9.89 5.89 -20.38
CA VAL A 21 10.10 6.92 -19.36
C VAL A 21 10.05 8.32 -19.99
N ALA A 22 10.70 8.51 -21.13
CA ALA A 22 10.66 9.78 -21.89
C ALA A 22 9.25 10.15 -22.32
N ALA A 23 8.48 9.18 -22.84
CA ALA A 23 7.09 9.39 -23.25
C ALA A 23 6.18 9.77 -22.06
N LEU A 24 6.35 9.13 -20.90
CA LEU A 24 5.61 9.47 -19.68
C LEU A 24 5.97 10.88 -19.18
N LYS A 25 7.24 11.25 -19.25
CA LYS A 25 7.73 12.57 -18.85
C LYS A 25 7.25 13.69 -19.76
N ALA A 26 7.10 13.40 -21.07
CA ALA A 26 6.61 14.35 -22.07
C ALA A 26 5.09 14.58 -22.02
N ALA A 27 4.36 13.80 -21.19
CA ALA A 27 2.90 13.95 -21.07
C ALA A 27 2.54 15.36 -20.54
N PRO A 28 1.50 16.02 -21.13
CA PRO A 28 1.12 17.38 -20.73
C PRO A 28 0.41 17.45 -19.36
N LYS A 29 0.26 16.34 -18.68
CA LYS A 29 -0.39 16.21 -17.37
C LYS A 29 0.57 15.61 -16.36
N ALA A 30 0.39 15.95 -15.09
CA ALA A 30 1.12 15.27 -14.02
C ALA A 30 0.90 13.77 -14.09
N VAL A 31 1.99 13.00 -14.14
CA VAL A 31 1.99 11.53 -14.25
C VAL A 31 2.39 10.92 -12.90
N TYR A 32 1.63 9.94 -12.46
CA TYR A 32 1.94 9.09 -11.31
C TYR A 32 1.93 7.63 -11.76
N VAL A 33 2.90 6.85 -11.30
CA VAL A 33 2.92 5.39 -11.51
C VAL A 33 2.61 4.70 -10.19
N ALA A 34 1.56 3.87 -10.17
CA ALA A 34 1.19 3.05 -9.03
C ALA A 34 1.60 1.60 -9.29
N LEU A 35 2.70 1.17 -8.67
CA LEU A 35 3.16 -0.20 -8.72
C LEU A 35 2.21 -1.10 -7.93
N HIS A 36 1.83 -2.23 -8.51
CA HIS A 36 1.13 -3.29 -7.80
C HIS A 36 2.09 -4.46 -7.53
N ALA A 37 2.40 -4.71 -6.26
CA ALA A 37 3.15 -5.87 -5.79
C ALA A 37 2.59 -6.33 -4.43
N ASN A 38 2.63 -7.64 -4.16
CA ASN A 38 1.99 -8.24 -2.98
C ASN A 38 3.01 -8.85 -2.01
N HIS A 39 4.28 -8.97 -2.40
CA HIS A 39 5.33 -9.54 -1.55
C HIS A 39 6.69 -8.87 -1.82
N ALA A 40 7.51 -8.73 -0.78
CA ALA A 40 8.84 -8.11 -0.88
C ALA A 40 9.76 -8.81 -1.90
N ARG A 41 9.59 -10.12 -2.10
CA ARG A 41 10.35 -10.91 -3.09
C ARG A 41 10.11 -10.46 -4.54
N GLU A 42 9.00 -9.78 -4.84
CA GLU A 42 8.75 -9.23 -6.18
C GLU A 42 9.66 -8.03 -6.49
N LEU A 43 10.20 -7.36 -5.47
CA LEU A 43 11.12 -6.24 -5.62
C LEU A 43 12.57 -6.74 -5.77
N THR A 44 12.80 -7.52 -6.82
CA THR A 44 14.14 -7.97 -7.22
C THR A 44 15.04 -6.78 -7.57
N GLU A 45 16.34 -7.00 -7.73
CA GLU A 45 17.29 -5.97 -8.17
C GLU A 45 16.84 -5.34 -9.50
N ALA A 46 16.45 -6.15 -10.48
CA ALA A 46 15.94 -5.68 -11.77
C ALA A 46 14.66 -4.83 -11.62
N ALA A 47 13.73 -5.24 -10.75
CA ALA A 47 12.52 -4.50 -10.46
C ALA A 47 12.82 -3.15 -9.78
N ARG A 48 13.75 -3.13 -8.81
CA ARG A 48 14.22 -1.90 -8.15
C ARG A 48 14.86 -0.94 -9.15
N ALA A 49 15.71 -1.46 -10.07
CA ALA A 49 16.32 -0.67 -11.14
C ALA A 49 15.26 -0.09 -12.11
N ALA A 50 14.22 -0.85 -12.43
CA ALA A 50 13.10 -0.37 -13.24
C ALA A 50 12.32 0.77 -12.55
N CYS A 51 12.05 0.63 -11.25
CA CYS A 51 11.43 1.68 -10.45
C CYS A 51 12.34 2.92 -10.36
N ALA A 52 13.64 2.73 -10.15
CA ALA A 52 14.60 3.82 -10.07
C ALA A 52 14.61 4.66 -11.36
N ARG A 53 14.54 4.05 -12.55
CA ARG A 53 14.46 4.79 -13.83
C ARG A 53 13.27 5.77 -13.87
N LEU A 54 12.13 5.37 -13.32
CA LEU A 54 10.94 6.24 -13.24
C LEU A 54 11.14 7.36 -12.22
N VAL A 55 11.60 7.02 -11.01
CA VAL A 55 11.80 7.97 -9.91
C VAL A 55 12.90 8.99 -10.27
N ASP A 56 14.01 8.55 -10.86
CA ASP A 56 15.13 9.43 -11.25
C ASP A 56 14.74 10.39 -12.38
N ALA A 57 13.75 9.99 -13.20
CA ALA A 57 13.16 10.88 -14.21
C ALA A 57 12.17 11.91 -13.63
N GLY A 58 11.93 11.89 -12.30
CA GLY A 58 11.01 12.79 -11.62
C GLY A 58 9.54 12.33 -11.68
N ILE A 59 9.26 11.07 -12.02
CA ILE A 59 7.92 10.51 -12.02
C ILE A 59 7.61 9.93 -10.62
N PRO A 60 6.68 10.52 -9.86
CA PRO A 60 6.31 10.02 -8.54
C PRO A 60 5.77 8.59 -8.63
N MET A 61 6.29 7.71 -7.76
CA MET A 61 5.84 6.34 -7.65
C MET A 61 5.09 6.08 -6.35
N LEU A 62 3.93 5.46 -6.49
CA LEU A 62 3.11 4.92 -5.41
C LEU A 62 3.19 3.39 -5.46
N ALA A 63 2.96 2.75 -4.31
CA ALA A 63 2.84 1.30 -4.24
C ALA A 63 1.48 0.92 -3.67
N GLN A 64 0.83 -0.05 -4.31
CA GLN A 64 -0.39 -0.66 -3.81
C GLN A 64 -0.25 -2.17 -3.74
N THR A 65 -0.93 -2.78 -2.79
CA THR A 65 -0.92 -4.21 -2.56
C THR A 65 -2.31 -4.69 -2.16
N VAL A 66 -2.61 -5.96 -2.36
CA VAL A 66 -3.81 -6.61 -1.86
C VAL A 66 -3.42 -7.48 -0.67
N LEU A 67 -4.21 -7.46 0.40
CA LEU A 67 -4.04 -8.37 1.52
C LEU A 67 -4.51 -9.76 1.12
N LEU A 68 -3.59 -10.72 1.09
CA LEU A 68 -3.81 -12.08 0.60
C LEU A 68 -3.39 -13.10 1.64
N LYS A 69 -4.32 -13.96 2.04
CA LYS A 69 -4.07 -15.08 2.95
C LYS A 69 -2.99 -16.01 2.38
N GLY A 70 -2.03 -16.38 3.22
CA GLY A 70 -0.91 -17.24 2.85
C GLY A 70 0.18 -16.57 2.00
N VAL A 71 0.08 -15.25 1.75
CA VAL A 71 1.06 -14.49 0.97
C VAL A 71 1.67 -13.35 1.80
N ASN A 72 0.83 -12.46 2.33
CA ASN A 72 1.27 -11.28 3.08
C ASN A 72 0.37 -10.98 4.29
N ASP A 73 -0.38 -11.95 4.77
CA ASP A 73 -1.26 -11.88 5.94
C ASP A 73 -0.54 -12.10 7.28
N ASP A 74 0.78 -11.97 7.25
CA ASP A 74 1.66 -11.96 8.42
C ASP A 74 2.26 -10.57 8.64
N ALA A 75 2.42 -10.19 9.93
CA ALA A 75 2.89 -8.86 10.31
C ALA A 75 4.33 -8.58 9.84
N GLU A 76 5.20 -9.59 9.83
CA GLU A 76 6.57 -9.44 9.36
C GLU A 76 6.64 -9.35 7.83
N ALA A 77 5.95 -10.24 7.12
CA ALA A 77 5.88 -10.22 5.66
C ALA A 77 5.34 -8.88 5.14
N LEU A 78 4.28 -8.36 5.78
CA LEU A 78 3.70 -7.07 5.42
C LEU A 78 4.66 -5.91 5.75
N ALA A 79 5.33 -5.93 6.91
CA ALA A 79 6.31 -4.91 7.27
C ALA A 79 7.53 -4.91 6.32
N GLN A 80 8.02 -6.09 5.92
CA GLN A 80 9.10 -6.23 4.94
C GLN A 80 8.70 -5.66 3.58
N LEU A 81 7.48 -5.95 3.10
CA LEU A 81 6.98 -5.38 1.85
C LEU A 81 6.92 -3.85 1.91
N MET A 82 6.41 -3.27 3.00
CA MET A 82 6.31 -1.82 3.16
C MET A 82 7.69 -1.15 3.22
N ARG A 83 8.68 -1.76 3.91
CA ARG A 83 10.06 -1.29 3.90
C ARG A 83 10.67 -1.37 2.50
N ALA A 84 10.49 -2.51 1.81
CA ALA A 84 11.01 -2.71 0.45
C ALA A 84 10.48 -1.68 -0.54
N PHE A 85 9.22 -1.24 -0.41
CA PHE A 85 8.68 -0.13 -1.20
C PHE A 85 9.41 1.17 -0.91
N VAL A 86 9.57 1.54 0.36
CA VAL A 86 10.25 2.81 0.75
C VAL A 86 11.72 2.81 0.34
N GLU A 87 12.42 1.69 0.51
CA GLU A 87 13.81 1.51 0.05
C GLU A 87 13.93 1.70 -1.48
N ALA A 88 12.92 1.28 -2.23
CA ALA A 88 12.83 1.53 -3.66
C ALA A 88 12.30 2.93 -4.01
N ARG A 89 12.11 3.82 -3.02
CA ARG A 89 11.59 5.19 -3.14
C ARG A 89 10.14 5.26 -3.64
N LEU A 90 9.34 4.22 -3.32
CA LEU A 90 7.91 4.19 -3.59
C LEU A 90 7.14 4.48 -2.30
N LYS A 91 6.13 5.35 -2.38
CA LYS A 91 5.23 5.59 -1.24
C LYS A 91 4.17 4.50 -1.17
N PRO A 92 4.13 3.65 -0.10
CA PRO A 92 2.99 2.78 0.14
C PRO A 92 1.70 3.62 0.20
N TYR A 93 0.77 3.30 -0.69
CA TYR A 93 -0.46 4.08 -0.89
C TYR A 93 -1.67 3.35 -0.32
N TYR A 94 -2.04 2.22 -0.93
CA TYR A 94 -3.14 1.40 -0.48
C TYR A 94 -2.73 -0.04 -0.16
N LEU A 95 -3.27 -0.56 0.95
CA LEU A 95 -3.48 -1.97 1.19
C LEU A 95 -4.97 -2.23 0.90
N HIS A 96 -5.28 -2.97 -0.15
CA HIS A 96 -6.65 -3.32 -0.50
C HIS A 96 -7.10 -4.55 0.27
N HIS A 97 -8.29 -4.51 0.84
CA HIS A 97 -9.01 -5.73 1.19
C HIS A 97 -9.36 -6.48 -0.08
N LEU A 98 -9.17 -7.81 -0.10
CA LEU A 98 -9.41 -8.59 -1.31
C LEU A 98 -10.90 -8.56 -1.68
N ASP A 99 -11.19 -8.21 -2.93
CA ASP A 99 -12.53 -8.20 -3.49
C ASP A 99 -13.17 -9.60 -3.51
N ALA A 100 -14.49 -9.64 -3.47
CA ALA A 100 -15.27 -10.87 -3.55
C ALA A 100 -15.35 -11.43 -4.98
N ALA A 101 -14.20 -11.52 -5.68
CA ALA A 101 -14.12 -12.03 -7.02
C ALA A 101 -14.24 -13.57 -7.04
N PRO A 102 -14.87 -14.16 -8.08
CA PRO A 102 -14.92 -15.62 -8.24
C PRO A 102 -13.53 -16.24 -8.26
N GLY A 103 -13.35 -17.39 -7.61
CA GLY A 103 -12.10 -18.15 -7.58
C GLY A 103 -11.02 -17.61 -6.62
N THR A 104 -11.25 -16.48 -5.92
CA THR A 104 -10.24 -15.86 -5.02
C THR A 104 -10.50 -16.10 -3.54
N SER A 105 -11.56 -16.82 -3.17
CA SER A 105 -12.03 -16.97 -1.78
C SER A 105 -10.98 -17.54 -0.83
N HIS A 106 -10.09 -18.42 -1.32
CA HIS A 106 -9.02 -19.03 -0.55
C HIS A 106 -7.92 -18.04 -0.12
N PHE A 107 -7.80 -16.89 -0.80
CA PHE A 107 -6.89 -15.81 -0.42
C PHE A 107 -7.54 -14.76 0.49
N ARG A 108 -8.82 -14.90 0.82
CA ARG A 108 -9.53 -13.88 1.57
C ARG A 108 -9.21 -13.96 3.06
N THR A 109 -8.92 -12.80 3.66
CA THR A 109 -8.86 -12.57 5.10
C THR A 109 -10.15 -11.90 5.58
N SER A 110 -10.36 -11.79 6.88
CA SER A 110 -11.40 -10.91 7.43
C SER A 110 -10.90 -9.47 7.55
N ILE A 111 -11.84 -8.51 7.59
CA ILE A 111 -11.51 -7.09 7.86
C ILE A 111 -10.87 -6.95 9.26
N ALA A 112 -11.31 -7.73 10.24
CA ALA A 112 -10.74 -7.74 11.58
C ALA A 112 -9.26 -8.16 11.58
N GLU A 113 -8.89 -9.17 10.79
CA GLU A 113 -7.49 -9.57 10.60
C GLU A 113 -6.68 -8.47 9.92
N GLY A 114 -7.21 -7.86 8.87
CA GLY A 114 -6.57 -6.72 8.20
C GLY A 114 -6.34 -5.54 9.15
N ARG A 115 -7.33 -5.18 9.97
CA ARG A 115 -7.20 -4.15 11.02
C ARG A 115 -6.12 -4.51 12.05
N ARG A 116 -6.05 -5.78 12.50
CA ARG A 116 -5.01 -6.23 13.43
C ARG A 116 -3.61 -6.10 12.81
N LEU A 117 -3.44 -6.49 11.55
CA LEU A 117 -2.18 -6.34 10.81
C LEU A 117 -1.79 -4.86 10.69
N MET A 118 -2.72 -3.99 10.35
CA MET A 118 -2.46 -2.55 10.28
C MET A 118 -2.06 -1.97 11.64
N ARG A 119 -2.67 -2.42 12.76
CA ARG A 119 -2.23 -2.04 14.11
C ARG A 119 -0.79 -2.48 14.37
N SER A 120 -0.42 -3.71 13.99
CA SER A 120 0.92 -4.24 14.21
C SER A 120 2.03 -3.49 13.45
N LEU A 121 1.70 -2.75 12.39
CA LEU A 121 2.64 -1.89 11.68
C LEU A 121 2.89 -0.56 12.39
N ARG A 122 1.92 -0.06 13.18
CA ARG A 122 2.06 1.20 13.90
C ARG A 122 3.12 1.08 15.00
N GLY A 123 3.98 2.09 15.11
CA GLY A 123 5.12 2.06 16.05
C GLY A 123 6.28 1.14 15.65
N ARG A 124 6.09 0.28 14.64
CA ARG A 124 7.08 -0.71 14.18
C ARG A 124 7.83 -0.26 12.91
N ILE A 125 7.15 0.45 12.02
CA ILE A 125 7.71 1.00 10.80
C ILE A 125 7.40 2.50 10.70
N SER A 126 8.22 3.22 9.93
CA SER A 126 8.05 4.67 9.73
C SER A 126 6.64 5.01 9.22
N GLY A 127 6.13 6.17 9.59
CA GLY A 127 4.85 6.70 9.09
C GLY A 127 4.80 6.79 7.56
N ILE A 128 5.93 7.09 6.89
CA ILE A 128 6.00 7.11 5.43
C ILE A 128 5.76 5.72 4.81
N ALA A 129 6.07 4.64 5.55
CA ALA A 129 5.87 3.27 5.12
C ALA A 129 4.44 2.74 5.39
N GLN A 130 3.57 3.52 6.05
CA GLN A 130 2.20 3.11 6.37
C GLN A 130 1.27 3.29 5.17
N PRO A 131 0.61 2.23 4.67
CA PRO A 131 -0.45 2.34 3.67
C PRO A 131 -1.79 2.71 4.33
N THR A 132 -2.76 3.14 3.53
CA THR A 132 -4.17 3.18 3.96
C THR A 132 -4.84 1.84 3.63
N TYR A 133 -5.41 1.19 4.64
CA TYR A 133 -6.20 -0.04 4.43
C TYR A 133 -7.58 0.32 3.93
N VAL A 134 -7.96 -0.18 2.76
CA VAL A 134 -9.17 0.22 2.04
C VAL A 134 -9.99 -0.99 1.59
N LEU A 135 -11.30 -0.78 1.51
CA LEU A 135 -12.28 -1.69 0.94
C LEU A 135 -12.92 -1.03 -0.29
N ASP A 136 -12.94 -1.74 -1.42
CA ASP A 136 -13.76 -1.39 -2.56
C ASP A 136 -15.18 -1.90 -2.34
N ILE A 137 -16.16 -0.99 -2.27
CA ILE A 137 -17.55 -1.35 -2.04
C ILE A 137 -18.10 -2.01 -3.31
N PRO A 138 -18.64 -3.26 -3.25
CA PRO A 138 -19.18 -3.94 -4.41
C PRO A 138 -20.27 -3.11 -5.11
N GLY A 139 -20.40 -3.26 -6.43
CA GLY A 139 -21.37 -2.49 -7.22
C GLY A 139 -20.89 -1.11 -7.67
N GLY A 140 -19.61 -0.78 -7.47
CA GLY A 140 -19.04 0.51 -7.92
C GLY A 140 -19.36 1.69 -7.01
N HIS A 141 -19.79 1.43 -5.78
CA HIS A 141 -20.14 2.47 -4.79
C HIS A 141 -18.94 3.19 -4.17
N GLY A 142 -17.73 2.93 -4.68
CA GLY A 142 -16.51 3.63 -4.27
C GLY A 142 -15.63 2.85 -3.33
N LYS A 143 -14.61 3.53 -2.82
CA LYS A 143 -13.55 2.99 -1.96
C LYS A 143 -13.55 3.74 -0.64
N VAL A 144 -13.51 3.01 0.48
CA VAL A 144 -13.49 3.59 1.82
C VAL A 144 -12.32 3.04 2.65
N PRO A 145 -11.68 3.85 3.52
CA PRO A 145 -10.77 3.36 4.53
C PRO A 145 -11.53 2.48 5.53
N VAL A 146 -10.94 1.34 5.90
CA VAL A 146 -11.55 0.41 6.86
C VAL A 146 -10.71 0.22 8.13
N GLY A 147 -9.87 1.17 8.39
CA GLY A 147 -9.25 1.29 9.65
C GLY A 147 -7.95 0.74 9.89
N PRO A 148 -7.36 0.57 11.10
CA PRO A 148 -8.04 0.52 12.41
C PRO A 148 -8.42 1.91 12.96
N ASP A 149 -9.45 1.94 13.79
CA ASP A 149 -9.81 3.10 14.57
C ASP A 149 -9.06 3.07 15.91
N TYR A 150 -8.51 4.21 16.30
CA TYR A 150 -7.76 4.38 17.55
C TYR A 150 -8.51 5.26 18.56
N LEU A 151 -9.38 6.15 18.07
CA LEU A 151 -10.24 6.97 18.91
C LEU A 151 -11.51 6.19 19.24
N ALA A 152 -11.85 6.10 20.51
CA ALA A 152 -13.11 5.51 20.94
C ALA A 152 -14.30 6.43 20.59
N ASP A 153 -15.51 5.85 20.54
CA ASP A 153 -16.74 6.58 20.18
C ASP A 153 -17.05 7.76 21.11
N ASN A 154 -16.52 7.73 22.35
CA ASN A 154 -16.67 8.83 23.32
C ASN A 154 -15.81 10.06 22.99
N GLY A 155 -14.92 9.99 22.01
CA GLY A 155 -14.02 11.08 21.60
C GLY A 155 -12.91 11.41 22.59
N ARG A 156 -12.82 10.71 23.72
CA ARG A 156 -11.93 11.04 24.86
C ARG A 156 -10.88 9.99 25.18
N THR A 157 -11.01 8.83 24.60
CA THR A 157 -10.10 7.71 24.88
C THR A 157 -9.44 7.28 23.58
N VAL A 158 -8.10 7.23 23.57
CA VAL A 158 -7.28 6.84 22.40
C VAL A 158 -6.50 5.58 22.74
N ALA A 159 -6.57 4.58 21.88
CA ALA A 159 -5.71 3.41 21.96
C ALA A 159 -4.35 3.70 21.31
N ASP A 160 -3.26 3.39 22.00
CA ASP A 160 -1.94 3.42 21.37
C ASP A 160 -1.73 2.21 20.43
N PRO A 161 -0.62 2.14 19.70
CA PRO A 161 -0.33 1.01 18.82
C PRO A 161 -0.26 -0.34 19.55
N GLY A 162 0.07 -0.37 20.83
CA GLY A 162 0.10 -1.56 21.67
C GLY A 162 -1.27 -1.97 22.21
N GLY A 163 -2.27 -1.10 22.06
CA GLY A 163 -3.63 -1.31 22.55
C GLY A 163 -3.91 -0.77 23.94
N ALA A 164 -2.95 -0.12 24.62
CA ALA A 164 -3.19 0.57 25.88
C ALA A 164 -4.05 1.82 25.63
N LEU A 165 -4.97 2.08 26.57
CA LEU A 165 -5.91 3.19 26.47
C LEU A 165 -5.36 4.40 27.22
N HIS A 166 -5.47 5.57 26.61
CA HIS A 166 -5.04 6.85 27.14
C HIS A 166 -6.18 7.86 27.04
N ASP A 167 -6.30 8.69 28.08
CA ASP A 167 -7.23 9.81 28.04
C ASP A 167 -6.70 10.87 27.06
N TYR A 168 -7.58 11.35 26.22
CA TYR A 168 -7.32 12.47 25.31
C TYR A 168 -8.26 13.64 25.67
N PRO A 169 -7.75 14.70 26.29
CA PRO A 169 -8.59 15.80 26.72
C PRO A 169 -9.16 16.55 25.53
N GLU A 170 -10.48 16.62 25.44
CA GLU A 170 -11.14 17.60 24.60
C GLU A 170 -11.02 18.97 25.26
N ARG A 171 -10.09 19.78 24.79
CA ARG A 171 -9.88 21.20 25.11
C ARG A 171 -9.84 21.53 26.61
N GLY A 172 -8.74 22.06 27.07
CA GLY A 172 -8.68 22.93 28.22
C GLY A 172 -9.28 24.29 27.88
#